data_366c4390b2e0c971bdac9ac50d99f61b
#
_entry.id   366c4390b2e0c971bdac9ac50d99f61b
#
_cell.length_a   1.000
_cell.length_b   1.000
_cell.length_c   1.000
_cell.angle_alpha   90.00
_cell.angle_beta   90.00
_cell.angle_gamma   90.00
#
_symmetry.space_group_name_H-M   'P 1'
#
loop_
_entity.id
_entity.type
_entity.pdbx_description
1 polymer ?
#
loop_
_entity_poly.entity_id
_entity_poly.type
_entity_poly.pdbx_seq_one_letter_code
_entity_poly.pdbx_strand_id
1 'polypeptide(L)'
;MELASFDWWFFFFRWIHVISGIMWIGHLWYFNFTQTPTMPKIPQELRPAVVRYILPEALFWFRWGAMATIITGLIVAWIGGFLLSAIILGIGQHNLHDTMIGFGMWLGAIMWFNVWFIIMPNQNKVMGVTQATPDEVNAARRVAGLASRVNTLLSIPMLYCMVSLHYIGGP
;
A
#
# COMPACT_ATOMS: atom_id res chain seq x y z
N MET A 1 -4.30 -26.41 -17.09
CA MET A 1 -3.15 -25.86 -16.37
C MET A 1 -2.73 -26.92 -15.36
N GLU A 2 -1.56 -27.53 -15.53
CA GLU A 2 -1.08 -28.54 -14.57
C GLU A 2 -0.73 -27.84 -13.25
N LEU A 3 -1.21 -28.41 -12.12
CA LEU A 3 -0.82 -27.98 -10.79
C LEU A 3 0.70 -28.18 -10.65
N ALA A 4 1.42 -27.13 -10.28
CA ALA A 4 2.89 -27.04 -10.21
C ALA A 4 3.62 -26.67 -11.52
N SER A 5 2.93 -26.30 -12.61
CA SER A 5 3.57 -25.66 -13.76
C SER A 5 4.04 -24.23 -13.40
N PHE A 6 5.01 -23.72 -14.17
CA PHE A 6 5.48 -22.33 -14.06
C PHE A 6 4.32 -21.32 -14.17
N ASP A 7 3.43 -21.50 -15.13
CA ASP A 7 2.27 -20.65 -15.36
C ASP A 7 1.30 -20.65 -14.18
N TRP A 8 1.15 -21.80 -13.51
CA TRP A 8 0.30 -21.91 -12.33
C TRP A 8 0.87 -21.09 -11.16
N TRP A 9 2.18 -21.16 -10.89
CA TRP A 9 2.81 -20.39 -9.83
C TRP A 9 2.79 -18.90 -10.12
N PHE A 10 3.01 -18.49 -11.37
CA PHE A 10 2.90 -17.09 -11.78
C PHE A 10 1.49 -16.54 -11.54
N PHE A 11 0.46 -17.29 -11.97
CA PHE A 11 -0.94 -16.96 -11.71
C PHE A 11 -1.25 -16.88 -10.23
N PHE A 12 -0.83 -17.88 -9.43
CA PHE A 12 -1.10 -17.97 -8.00
C PHE A 12 -0.53 -16.76 -7.24
N PHE A 13 0.72 -16.41 -7.43
CA PHE A 13 1.33 -15.25 -6.77
C PHE A 13 0.75 -13.93 -7.26
N ARG A 14 0.39 -13.82 -8.54
CA ARG A 14 -0.31 -12.66 -9.08
C ARG A 14 -1.69 -12.49 -8.44
N TRP A 15 -2.43 -13.58 -8.24
CA TRP A 15 -3.71 -13.57 -7.57
C TRP A 15 -3.59 -13.10 -6.11
N ILE A 16 -2.63 -13.64 -5.34
CA ILE A 16 -2.36 -13.19 -3.96
C ILE A 16 -1.94 -11.71 -3.94
N HIS A 17 -1.10 -11.27 -4.89
CA HIS A 17 -0.69 -9.88 -5.02
C HIS A 17 -1.89 -8.94 -5.19
N VAL A 18 -2.83 -9.30 -6.05
CA VAL A 18 -4.05 -8.52 -6.28
C VAL A 18 -4.91 -8.45 -5.01
N ILE A 19 -5.14 -9.58 -4.32
CA ILE A 19 -5.93 -9.60 -3.07
C ILE A 19 -5.25 -8.75 -2.00
N SER A 20 -3.94 -8.89 -1.81
CA SER A 20 -3.17 -8.10 -0.85
C SER A 20 -3.22 -6.61 -1.19
N GLY A 21 -3.14 -6.27 -2.48
CA GLY A 21 -3.26 -4.91 -2.98
C GLY A 21 -4.63 -4.30 -2.71
N ILE A 22 -5.71 -5.06 -2.93
CA ILE A 22 -7.07 -4.64 -2.59
C ILE A 22 -7.18 -4.35 -1.09
N MET A 23 -6.64 -5.23 -0.24
CA MET A 23 -6.61 -5.04 1.20
C MET A 23 -5.85 -3.76 1.58
N TRP A 24 -4.65 -3.58 1.06
CA TRP A 24 -3.81 -2.41 1.36
C TRP A 24 -4.46 -1.10 0.91
N ILE A 25 -4.81 -0.99 -0.37
CA ILE A 25 -5.34 0.25 -0.96
C ILE A 25 -6.77 0.52 -0.45
N GLY A 26 -7.57 -0.52 -0.22
CA GLY A 26 -8.90 -0.39 0.36
C GLY A 26 -8.86 0.22 1.76
N HIS A 27 -7.95 -0.21 2.64
CA HIS A 27 -7.77 0.40 3.96
C HIS A 27 -7.22 1.83 3.87
N LEU A 28 -6.29 2.11 2.94
CA LEU A 28 -5.78 3.45 2.69
C LEU A 28 -6.91 4.43 2.36
N TRP A 29 -7.79 4.02 1.43
CA TRP A 29 -8.92 4.84 1.02
C TRP A 29 -10.00 4.93 2.10
N TYR A 30 -10.25 3.84 2.85
CA TYR A 30 -11.11 3.88 4.03
C TYR A 30 -10.65 4.93 5.04
N PHE A 31 -9.36 4.98 5.38
CA PHE A 31 -8.84 5.98 6.30
C PHE A 31 -9.04 7.42 5.80
N ASN A 32 -8.82 7.67 4.50
CA ASN A 32 -8.82 9.02 3.95
C ASN A 32 -10.21 9.50 3.51
N PHE A 33 -11.06 8.60 3.00
CA PHE A 33 -12.39 8.97 2.50
C PHE A 33 -13.53 8.70 3.49
N THR A 34 -13.31 7.84 4.48
CA THR A 34 -14.36 7.48 5.44
C THR A 34 -13.99 7.85 6.87
N GLN A 35 -12.97 7.22 7.45
CA GLN A 35 -12.69 7.36 8.88
C GLN A 35 -12.30 8.79 9.26
N THR A 36 -11.29 9.36 8.60
CA THR A 36 -10.77 10.70 8.94
C THR A 36 -11.85 11.80 8.80
N PRO A 37 -12.60 11.90 7.69
CA PRO A 37 -13.64 12.93 7.57
C PRO A 37 -14.88 12.67 8.42
N THR A 38 -15.10 11.45 8.91
CA THR A 38 -16.21 11.11 9.79
C THR A 38 -15.90 11.39 11.27
N MET A 39 -14.62 11.29 11.69
CA MET A 39 -14.23 11.48 13.09
C MET A 39 -14.75 12.78 13.74
N PRO A 40 -14.73 13.95 13.08
CA PRO A 40 -15.30 15.18 13.67
C PRO A 40 -16.82 15.11 13.90
N LYS A 41 -17.54 14.27 13.14
CA LYS A 41 -19.00 14.11 13.23
C LYS A 41 -19.44 13.18 14.36
N ILE A 42 -18.51 12.36 14.88
CA ILE A 42 -18.77 11.46 16.01
C ILE A 42 -18.77 12.27 17.31
N PRO A 43 -19.75 12.09 18.20
CA PRO A 43 -19.73 12.69 19.54
C PRO A 43 -18.41 12.41 20.26
N GLN A 44 -17.92 13.41 21.01
CA GLN A 44 -16.57 13.37 21.59
C GLN A 44 -16.36 12.16 22.52
N GLU A 45 -17.39 11.77 23.26
CA GLU A 45 -17.39 10.64 24.19
C GLU A 45 -17.28 9.28 23.49
N LEU A 46 -17.65 9.17 22.20
CA LEU A 46 -17.60 7.93 21.43
C LEU A 46 -16.31 7.78 20.59
N ARG A 47 -15.58 8.89 20.34
CA ARG A 47 -14.33 8.85 19.56
C ARG A 47 -13.26 7.89 20.13
N PRO A 48 -13.07 7.79 21.46
CA PRO A 48 -12.13 6.84 22.04
C PRO A 48 -12.41 5.39 21.66
N ALA A 49 -13.68 5.02 21.46
CA ALA A 49 -14.05 3.65 21.04
C ALA A 49 -13.51 3.32 19.64
N VAL A 50 -13.60 4.27 18.70
CA VAL A 50 -13.05 4.09 17.34
C VAL A 50 -11.53 3.93 17.39
N VAL A 51 -10.84 4.76 18.17
CA VAL A 51 -9.37 4.73 18.29
C VAL A 51 -8.90 3.46 19.01
N ARG A 52 -9.67 2.95 19.99
CA ARG A 52 -9.28 1.80 20.82
C ARG A 52 -9.59 0.46 20.17
N TYR A 53 -10.67 0.35 19.42
CA TYR A 53 -11.17 -0.94 18.92
C TYR A 53 -11.09 -1.09 17.42
N ILE A 54 -11.40 -0.05 16.63
CA ILE A 54 -11.45 -0.16 15.16
C ILE A 54 -10.09 0.16 14.54
N LEU A 55 -9.46 1.24 14.99
CA LEU A 55 -8.21 1.71 14.38
C LEU A 55 -7.05 0.69 14.46
N PRO A 56 -6.81 -0.03 15.58
CA PRO A 56 -5.73 -1.00 15.64
C PRO A 56 -5.91 -2.16 14.65
N GLU A 57 -7.14 -2.69 14.52
CA GLU A 57 -7.46 -3.77 13.58
C GLU A 57 -7.28 -3.30 12.12
N ALA A 58 -7.83 -2.14 11.78
CA ALA A 58 -7.69 -1.58 10.44
C ALA A 58 -6.21 -1.30 10.09
N LEU A 59 -5.41 -0.80 11.04
CA LEU A 59 -3.98 -0.58 10.85
C LEU A 59 -3.18 -1.89 10.74
N PHE A 60 -3.60 -2.95 11.46
CA PHE A 60 -3.00 -4.27 11.31
C PHE A 60 -3.13 -4.77 9.87
N TRP A 61 -4.35 -4.81 9.34
CA TRP A 61 -4.60 -5.25 7.96
C TRP A 61 -3.96 -4.34 6.91
N PHE A 62 -3.99 -3.03 7.16
CA PHE A 62 -3.31 -2.05 6.31
C PHE A 62 -1.82 -2.31 6.18
N ARG A 63 -1.12 -2.47 7.31
CA ARG A 63 0.33 -2.68 7.35
C ARG A 63 0.73 -4.01 6.73
N TRP A 64 0.05 -5.10 7.11
CA TRP A 64 0.38 -6.42 6.61
C TRP A 64 -0.09 -6.64 5.17
N GLY A 65 -1.18 -6.02 4.76
CA GLY A 65 -1.59 -5.95 3.36
C GLY A 65 -0.53 -5.27 2.49
N ALA A 66 0.04 -4.15 2.95
CA ALA A 66 1.14 -3.49 2.27
C ALA A 66 2.37 -4.40 2.14
N MET A 67 2.77 -5.08 3.23
CA MET A 67 3.91 -6.01 3.21
C MET A 67 3.67 -7.18 2.25
N ALA A 68 2.51 -7.83 2.35
CA ALA A 68 2.16 -8.94 1.46
C ALA A 68 2.14 -8.51 -0.01
N THR A 69 1.65 -7.30 -0.32
CA THR A 69 1.65 -6.75 -1.68
C THR A 69 3.07 -6.59 -2.21
N ILE A 70 3.99 -6.01 -1.43
CA ILE A 70 5.39 -5.85 -1.87
C ILE A 70 6.05 -7.20 -2.09
N ILE A 71 5.94 -8.13 -1.13
CA ILE A 71 6.58 -9.45 -1.22
C ILE A 71 6.05 -10.22 -2.45
N THR A 72 4.74 -10.31 -2.58
CA THR A 72 4.14 -11.05 -3.70
C THR A 72 4.39 -10.38 -5.06
N GLY A 73 4.43 -9.03 -5.09
CA GLY A 73 4.79 -8.28 -6.30
C GLY A 73 6.23 -8.55 -6.76
N LEU A 74 7.19 -8.61 -5.84
CA LEU A 74 8.57 -8.98 -6.14
C LEU A 74 8.67 -10.45 -6.63
N ILE A 75 7.93 -11.36 -6.03
CA ILE A 75 7.86 -12.76 -6.48
C ILE A 75 7.30 -12.85 -7.90
N VAL A 76 6.20 -12.15 -8.19
CA VAL A 76 5.60 -12.11 -9.54
C VAL A 76 6.59 -11.56 -10.56
N ALA A 77 7.28 -10.46 -10.23
CA ALA A 77 8.27 -9.85 -11.13
C ALA A 77 9.48 -10.77 -11.35
N TRP A 78 9.90 -11.51 -10.32
CA TRP A 78 10.99 -12.48 -10.41
C TRP A 78 10.60 -13.69 -11.25
N ILE A 79 9.46 -14.32 -10.98
CA ILE A 79 8.94 -15.44 -11.77
C ILE A 79 8.70 -15.00 -13.22
N GLY A 80 8.14 -13.81 -13.44
CA GLY A 80 7.90 -13.27 -14.79
C GLY A 80 9.15 -12.85 -15.55
N GLY A 81 10.34 -12.87 -14.90
CA GLY A 81 11.62 -12.58 -15.54
C GLY A 81 11.87 -11.08 -15.82
N PHE A 82 11.01 -10.18 -15.38
CA PHE A 82 11.11 -8.74 -15.64
C PHE A 82 11.58 -7.90 -14.44
N LEU A 83 11.93 -8.53 -13.31
CA LEU A 83 12.26 -7.81 -12.06
C LEU A 83 13.37 -6.77 -12.26
N LEU A 84 14.51 -7.17 -12.81
CA LEU A 84 15.65 -6.26 -12.99
C LEU A 84 15.34 -5.14 -13.99
N SER A 85 14.69 -5.48 -15.11
CA SER A 85 14.27 -4.50 -16.11
C SER A 85 13.28 -3.48 -15.51
N ALA A 86 12.32 -3.91 -14.72
CA ALA A 86 11.38 -3.02 -14.04
C ALA A 86 12.07 -2.12 -13.00
N ILE A 87 13.01 -2.64 -12.21
CA ILE A 87 13.77 -1.84 -11.21
C ILE A 87 14.53 -0.69 -11.90
N ILE A 88 15.14 -0.96 -13.06
CA ILE A 88 15.86 0.06 -13.84
C ILE A 88 14.97 0.82 -14.82
N LEU A 89 13.63 0.73 -14.67
CA LEU A 89 12.63 1.43 -15.49
C LEU A 89 12.76 1.13 -16.99
N GLY A 90 13.16 -0.09 -17.37
CA GLY A 90 13.36 -0.49 -18.76
C GLY A 90 14.49 0.24 -19.48
N ILE A 91 15.39 0.93 -18.76
CA ILE A 91 16.51 1.66 -19.37
C ILE A 91 17.40 0.70 -20.15
N GLY A 92 17.63 1.03 -21.41
CA GLY A 92 18.45 0.22 -22.34
C GLY A 92 17.72 -0.90 -23.08
N GLN A 93 16.47 -1.21 -22.72
CA GLN A 93 15.67 -2.26 -23.38
C GLN A 93 14.52 -1.74 -24.24
N HIS A 94 14.23 -0.43 -24.20
CA HIS A 94 13.11 0.24 -24.87
C HIS A 94 11.76 -0.49 -24.74
N ASN A 95 11.56 -1.14 -23.60
CA ASN A 95 10.35 -1.91 -23.30
C ASN A 95 9.40 -1.07 -22.44
N LEU A 96 8.35 -0.51 -23.09
CA LEU A 96 7.36 0.31 -22.41
C LEU A 96 6.64 -0.45 -21.27
N HIS A 97 6.41 -1.74 -21.42
CA HIS A 97 5.83 -2.60 -20.40
C HIS A 97 6.65 -2.56 -19.11
N ASP A 98 7.96 -2.82 -19.20
CA ASP A 98 8.84 -2.87 -18.02
C ASP A 98 9.04 -1.47 -17.41
N THR A 99 9.02 -0.43 -18.24
CA THR A 99 9.04 0.96 -17.76
C THR A 99 7.81 1.28 -16.92
N MET A 100 6.61 0.97 -17.41
CA MET A 100 5.36 1.25 -16.71
C MET A 100 5.24 0.46 -15.42
N ILE A 101 5.54 -0.87 -15.44
CA ILE A 101 5.51 -1.67 -14.22
C ILE A 101 6.54 -1.17 -13.20
N GLY A 102 7.72 -0.77 -13.67
CA GLY A 102 8.79 -0.21 -12.83
C GLY A 102 8.34 1.06 -12.11
N PHE A 103 7.68 1.99 -12.78
CA PHE A 103 7.08 3.15 -12.14
C PHE A 103 6.06 2.74 -11.07
N GLY A 104 5.17 1.79 -11.37
CA GLY A 104 4.23 1.26 -10.40
C GLY A 104 4.92 0.62 -9.20
N MET A 105 5.98 -0.14 -9.40
CA MET A 105 6.77 -0.76 -8.34
C MET A 105 7.45 0.28 -7.43
N TRP A 106 8.06 1.32 -8.00
CA TRP A 106 8.69 2.39 -7.22
C TRP A 106 7.69 3.20 -6.42
N LEU A 107 6.54 3.54 -7.01
CA LEU A 107 5.45 4.21 -6.29
C LEU A 107 4.95 3.33 -5.13
N GLY A 108 4.75 2.05 -5.37
CA GLY A 108 4.39 1.08 -4.33
C GLY A 108 5.43 0.99 -3.22
N ALA A 109 6.73 0.94 -3.56
CA ALA A 109 7.82 0.91 -2.60
C ALA A 109 7.86 2.16 -1.71
N ILE A 110 7.68 3.35 -2.29
CA ILE A 110 7.59 4.62 -1.55
C ILE A 110 6.38 4.61 -0.61
N MET A 111 5.23 4.17 -1.09
CA MET A 111 4.02 4.08 -0.27
C MET A 111 4.19 3.08 0.87
N TRP A 112 4.80 1.92 0.62
CA TRP A 112 5.12 0.92 1.65
C TRP A 112 6.08 1.49 2.70
N PHE A 113 7.14 2.19 2.27
CA PHE A 113 8.07 2.87 3.17
C PHE A 113 7.34 3.86 4.09
N ASN A 114 6.45 4.67 3.52
CA ASN A 114 5.62 5.59 4.31
C ASN A 114 4.75 4.86 5.33
N VAL A 115 4.18 3.70 4.98
CA VAL A 115 3.39 2.90 5.93
C VAL A 115 4.23 2.45 7.11
N TRP A 116 5.38 1.83 6.85
CA TRP A 116 6.17 1.18 7.89
C TRP A 116 6.98 2.14 8.75
N PHE A 117 7.57 3.16 8.15
CA PHE A 117 8.54 4.03 8.81
C PHE A 117 8.00 5.42 9.18
N ILE A 118 6.86 5.82 8.62
CA ILE A 118 6.25 7.12 8.92
C ILE A 118 4.88 6.95 9.57
N ILE A 119 3.93 6.26 8.92
CA ILE A 119 2.55 6.18 9.40
C ILE A 119 2.49 5.34 10.69
N MET A 120 3.01 4.12 10.67
CA MET A 120 2.88 3.21 11.82
C MET A 120 3.53 3.72 13.11
N PRO A 121 4.78 4.24 13.12
CA PRO A 121 5.38 4.79 14.34
C PRO A 121 4.57 5.95 14.93
N ASN A 122 4.02 6.81 14.08
CA ASN A 122 3.19 7.93 14.53
C ASN A 122 1.81 7.46 15.01
N GLN A 123 1.20 6.48 14.36
CA GLN A 123 -0.06 5.89 14.82
C GLN A 123 0.09 5.18 16.16
N ASN A 124 1.22 4.54 16.44
CA ASN A 124 1.50 3.93 17.74
C ASN A 124 1.48 4.97 18.89
N LYS A 125 1.99 6.19 18.63
CA LYS A 125 1.87 7.31 19.60
C LYS A 125 0.41 7.76 19.76
N VAL A 126 -0.34 7.88 18.68
CA VAL A 126 -1.76 8.27 18.70
C VAL A 126 -2.63 7.26 19.45
N MET A 127 -2.33 5.96 19.33
CA MET A 127 -3.04 4.88 20.02
C MET A 127 -2.58 4.68 21.47
N GLY A 128 -1.50 5.34 21.90
CA GLY A 128 -0.93 5.16 23.24
C GLY A 128 -0.10 3.90 23.42
N VAL A 129 0.24 3.20 22.32
CA VAL A 129 1.17 2.05 22.34
C VAL A 129 2.58 2.50 22.70
N THR A 130 2.99 3.65 22.18
CA THR A 130 4.24 4.33 22.53
C THR A 130 3.92 5.53 23.40
N GLN A 131 4.61 5.67 24.55
CA GLN A 131 4.44 6.82 25.43
C GLN A 131 4.86 8.10 24.69
N ALA A 132 4.00 9.13 24.77
CA ALA A 132 4.22 10.42 24.14
C ALA A 132 3.46 11.51 24.89
N THR A 133 3.98 12.71 24.90
CA THR A 133 3.31 13.90 25.44
C THR A 133 2.11 14.30 24.55
N PRO A 134 1.14 15.07 25.06
CA PRO A 134 0.01 15.53 24.25
C PRO A 134 0.43 16.26 22.97
N ASP A 135 1.51 17.06 23.04
CA ASP A 135 2.03 17.79 21.88
C ASP A 135 2.65 16.84 20.84
N GLU A 136 3.39 15.83 21.30
CA GLU A 136 3.93 14.78 20.41
C GLU A 136 2.83 13.95 19.77
N VAL A 137 1.75 13.62 20.47
CA VAL A 137 0.57 12.95 19.92
C VAL A 137 -0.10 13.79 18.84
N ASN A 138 -0.23 15.11 19.06
CA ASN A 138 -0.80 16.03 18.07
C ASN A 138 0.11 16.14 16.83
N ALA A 139 1.41 16.24 17.02
CA ALA A 139 2.39 16.23 15.92
C ALA A 139 2.35 14.91 15.15
N ALA A 140 2.34 13.77 15.85
CA ALA A 140 2.25 12.44 15.26
C ALA A 140 1.00 12.25 14.41
N ARG A 141 -0.16 12.74 14.90
CA ARG A 141 -1.43 12.71 14.15
C ARG A 141 -1.34 13.50 12.85
N ARG A 142 -0.70 14.67 12.85
CA ARG A 142 -0.49 15.48 11.64
C ARG A 142 0.42 14.79 10.64
N VAL A 143 1.55 14.25 11.10
CA VAL A 143 2.53 13.55 10.25
C VAL A 143 1.92 12.30 9.62
N ALA A 144 1.27 11.43 10.41
CA ALA A 144 0.59 10.25 9.91
C ALA A 144 -0.51 10.60 8.90
N GLY A 145 -1.30 11.63 9.19
CA GLY A 145 -2.37 12.10 8.31
C GLY A 145 -1.82 12.64 6.99
N LEU A 146 -0.73 13.40 7.00
CA LEU A 146 -0.10 13.90 5.77
C LEU A 146 0.48 12.76 4.94
N ALA A 147 1.25 11.86 5.55
CA ALA A 147 1.83 10.71 4.85
C ALA A 147 0.74 9.80 4.25
N SER A 148 -0.37 9.60 4.97
CA SER A 148 -1.52 8.83 4.46
C SER A 148 -2.18 9.51 3.24
N ARG A 149 -2.33 10.84 3.23
CA ARG A 149 -2.85 11.59 2.07
C ARG A 149 -1.91 11.53 0.87
N VAL A 150 -0.59 11.64 1.11
CA VAL A 150 0.43 11.46 0.06
C VAL A 150 0.31 10.06 -0.54
N ASN A 151 0.21 9.02 0.28
CA ASN A 151 0.00 7.66 -0.21
C ASN A 151 -1.31 7.52 -1.02
N THR A 152 -2.39 8.18 -0.60
CA THR A 152 -3.64 8.18 -1.36
C THR A 152 -3.47 8.82 -2.74
N LEU A 153 -2.75 9.93 -2.82
CA LEU A 153 -2.43 10.57 -4.11
C LEU A 153 -1.58 9.66 -5.00
N LEU A 154 -0.54 9.04 -4.42
CA LEU A 154 0.36 8.13 -5.14
C LEU A 154 -0.33 6.83 -5.56
N SER A 155 -1.38 6.39 -4.85
CA SER A 155 -2.09 5.15 -5.17
C SER A 155 -2.77 5.18 -6.53
N ILE A 156 -3.20 6.34 -6.99
CA ILE A 156 -3.89 6.49 -8.29
C ILE A 156 -2.94 6.19 -9.47
N PRO A 157 -1.81 6.91 -9.64
CA PRO A 157 -0.87 6.59 -10.72
C PRO A 157 -0.22 5.21 -10.54
N MET A 158 0.00 4.75 -9.30
CA MET A 158 0.50 3.39 -9.04
C MET A 158 -0.46 2.33 -9.59
N LEU A 159 -1.76 2.42 -9.27
CA LEU A 159 -2.77 1.50 -9.79
C LEU A 159 -2.89 1.59 -11.30
N TYR A 160 -2.82 2.80 -11.88
CA TYR A 160 -2.80 2.97 -13.33
C TYR A 160 -1.65 2.19 -13.96
N CYS A 161 -0.43 2.33 -13.45
CA CYS A 161 0.73 1.59 -13.95
C CYS A 161 0.55 0.07 -13.83
N MET A 162 -0.07 -0.43 -12.75
CA MET A 162 -0.28 -1.86 -12.52
C MET A 162 -1.36 -2.46 -13.45
N VAL A 163 -2.39 -1.68 -13.81
CA VAL A 163 -3.53 -2.17 -14.62
C VAL A 163 -3.31 -1.94 -16.11
N SER A 164 -2.64 -0.85 -16.51
CA SER A 164 -2.49 -0.44 -17.91
C SER A 164 -1.68 -1.39 -18.78
N LEU A 165 -0.88 -2.25 -18.18
CA LEU A 165 0.03 -3.16 -18.88
C LEU A 165 -0.66 -4.09 -19.87
N HIS A 166 -1.87 -4.50 -19.57
CA HIS A 166 -2.66 -5.37 -20.47
C HIS A 166 -3.12 -4.66 -21.75
N TYR A 167 -3.14 -3.33 -21.74
CA TYR A 167 -3.66 -2.51 -22.84
C TYR A 167 -2.55 -1.78 -23.63
N ILE A 168 -1.40 -1.54 -23.03
CA ILE A 168 -0.31 -0.75 -23.65
C ILE A 168 0.69 -1.64 -24.40
N GLY A 169 0.74 -2.92 -24.08
CA GLY A 169 1.71 -3.86 -24.67
C GLY A 169 1.33 -4.44 -26.04
N GLY A 170 0.11 -4.24 -26.55
CA GLY A 170 -0.41 -4.87 -27.77
C GLY A 170 -0.40 -6.40 -27.75
N PRO A 171 -1.12 -7.10 -28.60
CA PRO A 171 -0.94 -8.54 -28.79
C PRO A 171 0.41 -8.87 -29.41
#